data_226d36d785acce5813c4eedbf53c96c9
#
_entry.id   226d36d785acce5813c4eedbf53c96c9
#
_cell.length_a   1.000
_cell.length_b   1.000
_cell.length_c   1.000
_cell.angle_alpha   90.00
_cell.angle_beta   90.00
_cell.angle_gamma   90.00
#
_symmetry.space_group_name_H-M   'P 1'
#
loop_
_entity.id
_entity.type
_entity.pdbx_description
1 polymer ?
#
loop_
_entity_poly.entity_id
_entity_poly.type
_entity_poly.pdbx_seq_one_letter_code
_entity_poly.pdbx_strand_id
1 'polypeptide(L)'
;MKITILTAGTGSYYCGACMRDNALVKGLRSLGHDAHLVPMYLPLQLDEARVDGQTPVFFGGLNVYLQQKFRLFRKLPRWVDRFFNAQGLLRALAKRSHMTSAREQGEMTYQMLCFEDSHLDKELDKLVDWLEKDGRPEVVVLSNALLVGLAKPLKARLGSSVSVACTFQGEDSFLDGLPEPWKSKAWSEMSARLHDADVVVSPSRFYSELMKERTGVDSVVIPNGVDLSGYRAGAAEGKIGYLARMCHSKGLGLLVDAFIEMNHPSAHLAIAGTMGGGDDQYVEGLKNKLEQAGLGERVQWLPDLDREAKAQFLSELAVFCVPVQYPEAFGLYLIEAMACGVPVVMPNASAFPEIVEGAGCGFLVEEGSVQALAKGLAELFDHPERRAIGEKGRIAVEDRYHVEAMAKQFEMLFKEEGSK
;
A
#
# COMPACT_ATOMS: atom_id res chain seq x y z
N MET A 1 -12.55 -11.36 19.42
CA MET A 1 -11.78 -10.17 19.84
C MET A 1 -12.35 -8.93 19.17
N LYS A 2 -12.29 -7.78 19.85
CA LYS A 2 -12.54 -6.49 19.24
C LYS A 2 -11.22 -5.89 18.74
N ILE A 3 -11.13 -5.62 17.43
CA ILE A 3 -9.91 -5.22 16.76
C ILE A 3 -10.15 -3.91 16.01
N THR A 4 -9.31 -2.92 16.21
CA THR A 4 -9.40 -1.65 15.47
C THR A 4 -8.13 -1.43 14.65
N ILE A 5 -8.27 -1.25 13.34
CA ILE A 5 -7.18 -0.94 12.42
C ILE A 5 -7.18 0.56 12.15
N LEU A 6 -6.11 1.25 12.55
CA LEU A 6 -5.90 2.66 12.27
C LEU A 6 -5.11 2.78 10.96
N THR A 7 -5.75 3.31 9.92
CA THR A 7 -5.15 3.44 8.58
C THR A 7 -5.00 4.89 8.17
N ALA A 8 -3.98 5.22 7.36
CA ALA A 8 -3.71 6.61 7.02
C ALA A 8 -4.87 7.29 6.27
N GLY A 9 -5.45 6.61 5.27
CA GLY A 9 -6.39 7.20 4.32
C GLY A 9 -5.68 8.11 3.31
N THR A 10 -6.16 8.16 2.07
CA THR A 10 -5.51 8.89 0.96
C THR A 10 -6.37 9.97 0.33
N GLY A 11 -7.68 9.91 0.55
CA GLY A 11 -8.65 10.94 0.13
C GLY A 11 -8.93 11.02 -1.37
N SER A 12 -7.96 10.77 -2.25
CA SER A 12 -8.11 11.04 -3.69
C SER A 12 -7.51 9.99 -4.63
N TYR A 13 -6.78 8.99 -4.14
CA TYR A 13 -6.21 7.93 -4.96
C TYR A 13 -6.25 6.57 -4.25
N TYR A 14 -6.20 5.49 -5.02
CA TYR A 14 -6.15 4.14 -4.48
C TYR A 14 -4.79 3.86 -3.84
N CYS A 15 -4.81 3.37 -2.62
CA CYS A 15 -3.62 3.03 -1.85
C CYS A 15 -3.61 1.55 -1.49
N GLY A 16 -2.55 0.84 -1.86
CA GLY A 16 -2.39 -0.59 -1.57
C GLY A 16 -2.52 -0.92 -0.08
N ALA A 17 -1.92 -0.13 0.80
CA ALA A 17 -2.04 -0.33 2.25
C ALA A 17 -3.50 -0.21 2.73
N CYS A 18 -4.24 0.82 2.27
CA CYS A 18 -5.66 0.98 2.65
C CYS A 18 -6.54 -0.16 2.10
N MET A 19 -6.25 -0.65 0.89
CA MET A 19 -6.96 -1.80 0.32
C MET A 19 -6.66 -3.08 1.11
N ARG A 20 -5.40 -3.32 1.47
CA ARG A 20 -4.99 -4.43 2.34
C ARG A 20 -5.69 -4.36 3.70
N ASP A 21 -5.77 -3.18 4.31
CA ASP A 21 -6.43 -3.00 5.61
C ASP A 21 -7.94 -3.31 5.53
N ASN A 22 -8.60 -2.84 4.47
CA ASN A 22 -10.01 -3.14 4.23
C ASN A 22 -10.22 -4.66 4.03
N ALA A 23 -9.34 -5.32 3.28
CA ALA A 23 -9.36 -6.76 3.10
C ALA A 23 -9.11 -7.50 4.43
N LEU A 24 -8.15 -7.05 5.25
CA LEU A 24 -7.86 -7.65 6.56
C LEU A 24 -9.09 -7.56 7.49
N VAL A 25 -9.77 -6.41 7.54
CA VAL A 25 -11.02 -6.30 8.33
C VAL A 25 -12.09 -7.27 7.83
N LYS A 26 -12.27 -7.42 6.51
CA LYS A 26 -13.19 -8.42 5.94
C LYS A 26 -12.83 -9.83 6.41
N GLY A 27 -11.56 -10.21 6.29
CA GLY A 27 -11.07 -11.52 6.71
C GLY A 27 -11.24 -11.77 8.21
N LEU A 28 -10.93 -10.80 9.07
CA LEU A 28 -11.12 -10.91 10.51
C LEU A 28 -12.62 -11.06 10.88
N ARG A 29 -13.50 -10.33 10.20
CA ARG A 29 -14.95 -10.47 10.41
C ARG A 29 -15.48 -11.84 9.98
N SER A 30 -14.94 -12.41 8.89
CA SER A 30 -15.31 -13.77 8.47
C SER A 30 -14.91 -14.84 9.49
N LEU A 31 -13.87 -14.56 10.29
CA LEU A 31 -13.45 -15.40 11.42
C LEU A 31 -14.23 -15.13 12.73
N GLY A 32 -15.24 -14.25 12.69
CA GLY A 32 -16.09 -13.93 13.84
C GLY A 32 -15.56 -12.85 14.78
N HIS A 33 -14.57 -12.09 14.38
CA HIS A 33 -14.07 -10.96 15.15
C HIS A 33 -14.87 -9.67 14.89
N ASP A 34 -14.98 -8.81 15.92
CA ASP A 34 -15.51 -7.45 15.81
C ASP A 34 -14.39 -6.52 15.36
N ALA A 35 -14.18 -6.42 14.05
CA ALA A 35 -13.06 -5.67 13.46
C ALA A 35 -13.54 -4.40 12.76
N HIS A 36 -12.84 -3.27 12.96
CA HIS A 36 -13.17 -1.95 12.45
C HIS A 36 -11.98 -1.28 11.76
N LEU A 37 -12.26 -0.50 10.70
CA LEU A 37 -11.29 0.29 9.95
C LEU A 37 -11.50 1.78 10.18
N VAL A 38 -10.51 2.46 10.73
CA VAL A 38 -10.59 3.88 11.12
C VAL A 38 -9.54 4.70 10.37
N PRO A 39 -9.97 5.61 9.48
CA PRO A 39 -9.05 6.51 8.78
C PRO A 39 -8.53 7.62 9.69
N MET A 40 -7.22 7.88 9.63
CA MET A 40 -6.56 8.86 10.48
C MET A 40 -6.48 10.25 9.85
N TYR A 41 -5.98 10.38 8.62
CA TYR A 41 -5.70 11.70 8.02
C TYR A 41 -6.74 12.15 7.00
N LEU A 42 -7.14 11.24 6.14
CA LEU A 42 -8.04 11.51 5.01
C LEU A 42 -9.06 10.38 4.86
N PRO A 43 -10.22 10.67 4.26
CA PRO A 43 -11.18 9.62 3.94
C PRO A 43 -10.56 8.52 3.07
N LEU A 44 -11.00 7.27 3.26
CA LEU A 44 -10.55 6.15 2.46
C LEU A 44 -11.07 6.27 1.01
N GLN A 45 -10.15 6.07 0.07
CA GLN A 45 -10.47 5.84 -1.34
C GLN A 45 -10.08 4.41 -1.68
N LEU A 46 -11.07 3.58 -1.95
CA LEU A 46 -10.92 2.15 -2.26
C LEU A 46 -11.55 1.87 -3.62
N ASP A 47 -11.03 0.89 -4.33
CA ASP A 47 -11.62 0.36 -5.57
C ASP A 47 -12.74 -0.64 -5.30
N GLU A 48 -12.97 -0.96 -4.02
CA GLU A 48 -13.99 -1.88 -3.54
C GLU A 48 -14.89 -1.26 -2.47
N ALA A 49 -15.98 -1.98 -2.11
CA ALA A 49 -16.87 -1.54 -1.03
C ALA A 49 -16.13 -1.48 0.32
N ARG A 50 -16.29 -0.37 1.02
CA ARG A 50 -15.77 -0.20 2.39
C ARG A 50 -16.50 -1.15 3.35
N VAL A 51 -15.73 -1.77 4.23
CA VAL A 51 -16.28 -2.64 5.29
C VAL A 51 -17.08 -1.88 6.33
N ASP A 52 -16.67 -0.65 6.63
CA ASP A 52 -17.37 0.25 7.55
C ASP A 52 -18.00 1.40 6.77
N GLY A 53 -19.15 1.85 7.22
CA GLY A 53 -19.80 3.03 6.69
C GLY A 53 -18.93 4.30 6.85
N GLN A 54 -19.54 5.44 7.14
CA GLN A 54 -18.78 6.67 7.39
C GLN A 54 -18.20 6.66 8.81
N THR A 55 -16.96 6.18 8.97
CA THR A 55 -16.19 6.40 10.19
C THR A 55 -15.63 7.83 10.23
N PRO A 56 -15.55 8.46 11.41
CA PRO A 56 -14.94 9.78 11.53
C PRO A 56 -13.44 9.73 11.19
N VAL A 57 -12.90 10.86 10.73
CA VAL A 57 -11.46 11.06 10.52
C VAL A 57 -10.93 11.85 11.72
N PHE A 58 -9.95 11.33 12.45
CA PHE A 58 -9.51 11.91 13.72
C PHE A 58 -8.38 12.92 13.60
N PHE A 59 -7.33 12.59 12.87
CA PHE A 59 -6.18 13.47 12.64
C PHE A 59 -6.29 14.17 11.28
N GLY A 60 -7.49 14.66 10.93
CA GLY A 60 -7.75 15.26 9.62
C GLY A 60 -6.66 16.27 9.24
N GLY A 61 -6.00 16.06 8.10
CA GLY A 61 -4.78 16.77 7.71
C GLY A 61 -4.89 18.29 7.79
N LEU A 62 -6.07 18.87 7.50
CA LEU A 62 -6.30 20.31 7.65
C LEU A 62 -6.29 20.74 9.11
N ASN A 63 -6.95 19.98 9.98
CA ASN A 63 -7.05 20.34 11.41
C ASN A 63 -5.69 20.24 12.09
N VAL A 64 -4.93 19.18 11.81
CA VAL A 64 -3.55 19.01 12.29
C VAL A 64 -2.67 20.15 11.75
N TYR A 65 -2.72 20.48 10.48
CA TYR A 65 -1.97 21.57 9.88
C TYR A 65 -2.29 22.93 10.52
N LEU A 66 -3.56 23.24 10.77
CA LEU A 66 -3.97 24.48 11.43
C LEU A 66 -3.53 24.52 12.89
N GLN A 67 -3.61 23.42 13.62
CA GLN A 67 -3.14 23.34 15.01
C GLN A 67 -1.61 23.49 15.12
N GLN A 68 -0.87 23.02 14.13
CA GLN A 68 0.59 23.22 14.06
C GLN A 68 0.96 24.66 13.79
N LYS A 69 0.36 25.31 12.77
CA LYS A 69 0.68 26.70 12.39
C LYS A 69 0.14 27.75 13.34
N PHE A 70 -1.01 27.55 13.93
CA PHE A 70 -1.71 28.57 14.70
C PHE A 70 -2.08 28.11 16.09
N ARG A 71 -1.41 28.63 17.11
CA ARG A 71 -1.68 28.35 18.54
C ARG A 71 -3.15 28.51 18.94
N LEU A 72 -3.88 29.40 18.28
CA LEU A 72 -5.30 29.63 18.51
C LEU A 72 -6.15 28.39 18.23
N PHE A 73 -5.86 27.64 17.17
CA PHE A 73 -6.61 26.44 16.80
C PHE A 73 -6.45 25.28 17.82
N ARG A 74 -5.38 25.27 18.59
CA ARG A 74 -5.17 24.29 19.68
C ARG A 74 -6.18 24.43 20.82
N LYS A 75 -6.72 25.66 21.04
CA LYS A 75 -7.65 25.99 22.12
C LYS A 75 -9.10 26.10 21.68
N LEU A 76 -9.40 25.92 20.41
CA LEU A 76 -10.78 26.01 19.89
C LEU A 76 -11.64 24.86 20.42
N PRO A 77 -12.94 25.10 20.68
CA PRO A 77 -13.87 24.06 21.09
C PRO A 77 -14.00 22.95 20.05
N ARG A 78 -14.23 21.69 20.52
CA ARG A 78 -14.34 20.49 19.66
C ARG A 78 -15.39 20.58 18.54
N TRP A 79 -16.42 21.42 18.67
CA TRP A 79 -17.44 21.59 17.65
C TRP A 79 -16.91 22.32 16.38
N VAL A 80 -15.91 23.19 16.52
CA VAL A 80 -15.26 23.88 15.40
C VAL A 80 -14.49 22.89 14.53
N ASP A 81 -13.86 21.87 15.16
CA ASP A 81 -13.11 20.85 14.47
C ASP A 81 -13.98 19.98 13.55
N ARG A 82 -15.29 19.80 13.89
CA ARG A 82 -16.25 19.09 13.04
C ARG A 82 -16.40 19.73 11.66
N PHE A 83 -16.32 21.06 11.62
CA PHE A 83 -16.39 21.79 10.35
C PHE A 83 -15.15 21.53 9.48
N PHE A 84 -13.95 21.53 10.08
CA PHE A 84 -12.69 21.29 9.38
C PHE A 84 -12.46 19.83 9.02
N ASN A 85 -13.08 18.91 9.75
CA ASN A 85 -13.05 17.48 9.48
C ASN A 85 -14.21 17.01 8.58
N ALA A 86 -15.04 17.93 8.05
CA ALA A 86 -16.10 17.58 7.10
C ALA A 86 -15.52 16.90 5.84
N GLN A 87 -16.01 15.71 5.52
CA GLN A 87 -15.46 14.89 4.42
C GLN A 87 -15.42 15.62 3.07
N GLY A 88 -16.40 16.49 2.79
CA GLY A 88 -16.42 17.29 1.57
C GLY A 88 -15.27 18.30 1.49
N LEU A 89 -14.94 18.93 2.63
CA LEU A 89 -13.83 19.89 2.72
C LEU A 89 -12.48 19.16 2.61
N LEU A 90 -12.34 18.03 3.31
CA LEU A 90 -11.12 17.20 3.25
C LEU A 90 -10.86 16.64 1.84
N ARG A 91 -11.92 16.21 1.11
CA ARG A 91 -11.79 15.79 -0.31
C ARG A 91 -11.38 16.94 -1.24
N ALA A 92 -11.94 18.12 -1.04
CA ALA A 92 -11.58 19.29 -1.84
C ALA A 92 -10.13 19.73 -1.61
N LEU A 93 -9.64 19.58 -0.37
CA LEU A 93 -8.26 19.89 0.00
C LEU A 93 -7.28 18.78 -0.43
N ALA A 94 -7.69 17.52 -0.38
CA ALA A 94 -6.87 16.39 -0.88
C ALA A 94 -6.51 16.59 -2.38
N LYS A 95 -7.40 17.14 -3.18
CA LYS A 95 -7.11 17.54 -4.58
C LYS A 95 -6.06 18.66 -4.70
N ARG A 96 -5.79 19.40 -3.62
CA ARG A 96 -4.81 20.50 -3.55
C ARG A 96 -3.61 20.15 -2.65
N SER A 97 -3.44 18.90 -2.23
CA SER A 97 -2.38 18.46 -1.29
C SER A 97 -0.96 18.68 -1.80
N HIS A 98 -0.77 18.96 -3.10
CA HIS A 98 0.51 19.40 -3.67
C HIS A 98 1.01 20.77 -3.16
N MET A 99 0.25 21.46 -2.30
CA MET A 99 0.63 22.77 -1.73
C MET A 99 1.51 22.67 -0.48
N THR A 100 1.72 21.46 0.07
CA THR A 100 2.59 21.27 1.25
C THR A 100 4.03 21.08 0.78
N SER A 101 4.95 21.91 1.27
CA SER A 101 6.37 21.75 0.92
C SER A 101 6.95 20.48 1.50
N ALA A 102 7.99 19.91 0.87
CA ALA A 102 8.69 18.73 1.38
C ALA A 102 9.19 18.90 2.83
N ARG A 103 9.59 20.13 3.19
CA ARG A 103 10.00 20.48 4.56
C ARG A 103 8.82 20.39 5.55
N GLU A 104 7.65 20.91 5.19
CA GLU A 104 6.46 20.83 6.04
C GLU A 104 6.00 19.38 6.21
N GLN A 105 6.07 18.56 5.16
CA GLN A 105 5.79 17.13 5.23
C GLN A 105 6.75 16.42 6.20
N GLY A 106 8.05 16.71 6.13
CA GLY A 106 9.05 16.15 7.03
C GLY A 106 8.80 16.51 8.49
N GLU A 107 8.47 17.78 8.77
CA GLU A 107 8.14 18.24 10.11
C GLU A 107 6.89 17.56 10.67
N MET A 108 5.84 17.45 9.86
CA MET A 108 4.60 16.75 10.24
C MET A 108 4.83 15.28 10.52
N THR A 109 5.61 14.60 9.68
CA THR A 109 5.97 13.18 9.87
C THR A 109 6.72 12.99 11.19
N TYR A 110 7.73 13.81 11.44
CA TYR A 110 8.49 13.75 12.70
C TYR A 110 7.59 13.97 13.92
N GLN A 111 6.69 14.95 13.88
CA GLN A 111 5.78 15.22 14.99
C GLN A 111 4.79 14.07 15.25
N MET A 112 4.35 13.37 14.22
CA MET A 112 3.52 12.18 14.37
C MET A 112 4.28 11.01 15.00
N LEU A 113 5.55 10.85 14.68
CA LEU A 113 6.41 9.82 15.25
C LEU A 113 6.78 10.14 16.71
N CYS A 114 7.16 11.39 16.99
CA CYS A 114 7.58 11.84 18.30
C CYS A 114 6.44 11.86 19.34
N PHE A 115 5.28 12.28 18.93
CA PHE A 115 4.02 12.46 19.65
C PHE A 115 4.09 13.21 21.01
N GLU A 116 5.07 12.96 21.84
CA GLU A 116 5.18 13.45 23.25
C GLU A 116 5.20 14.98 23.38
N ASP A 117 5.80 15.70 22.44
CA ASP A 117 5.80 17.18 22.37
C ASP A 117 4.88 17.72 21.28
N SER A 118 4.04 16.85 20.74
CA SER A 118 3.14 17.22 19.65
C SER A 118 1.87 17.86 20.24
N HIS A 119 1.32 18.80 19.48
CA HIS A 119 0.04 19.42 19.82
C HIS A 119 -1.15 18.53 19.39
N LEU A 120 -0.95 17.20 19.33
CA LEU A 120 -1.88 16.21 18.83
C LEU A 120 -2.74 15.57 19.92
N ASP A 121 -2.49 15.86 21.21
CA ASP A 121 -3.26 15.34 22.35
C ASP A 121 -4.77 15.48 22.18
N LYS A 122 -5.23 16.61 21.63
CA LYS A 122 -6.66 16.86 21.38
C LYS A 122 -7.26 15.86 20.39
N GLU A 123 -6.50 15.49 19.36
CA GLU A 123 -6.95 14.52 18.37
C GLU A 123 -6.87 13.09 18.94
N LEU A 124 -5.85 12.80 19.74
CA LEU A 124 -5.77 11.54 20.47
C LEU A 124 -6.94 11.36 21.44
N ASP A 125 -7.28 12.39 22.22
CA ASP A 125 -8.43 12.35 23.13
C ASP A 125 -9.74 12.03 22.39
N LYS A 126 -9.94 12.62 21.19
CA LYS A 126 -11.12 12.32 20.36
C LYS A 126 -11.11 10.86 19.89
N LEU A 127 -9.96 10.34 19.46
CA LEU A 127 -9.81 8.95 19.03
C LEU A 127 -10.10 8.00 20.20
N VAL A 128 -9.51 8.25 21.37
CA VAL A 128 -9.72 7.43 22.57
C VAL A 128 -11.16 7.48 23.04
N ASP A 129 -11.78 8.69 23.12
CA ASP A 129 -13.20 8.86 23.48
C ASP A 129 -14.11 8.05 22.51
N TRP A 130 -13.75 7.98 21.22
CA TRP A 130 -14.51 7.22 20.22
C TRP A 130 -14.31 5.71 20.42
N LEU A 131 -13.06 5.26 20.60
CA LEU A 131 -12.74 3.85 20.84
C LEU A 131 -13.44 3.32 22.10
N GLU A 132 -13.52 4.12 23.17
CA GLU A 132 -14.21 3.74 24.40
C GLU A 132 -15.74 3.67 24.24
N LYS A 133 -16.33 4.59 23.46
CA LYS A 133 -17.78 4.60 23.19
C LYS A 133 -18.22 3.44 22.29
N ASP A 134 -17.39 3.08 21.34
CA ASP A 134 -17.64 1.95 20.45
C ASP A 134 -17.41 0.59 21.13
N GLY A 135 -16.94 0.62 22.38
CA GLY A 135 -16.49 -0.53 23.15
C GLY A 135 -15.00 -0.77 22.93
N ARG A 136 -14.25 -0.64 24.00
CA ARG A 136 -12.78 -0.68 24.04
C ARG A 136 -12.20 -1.83 23.23
N PRO A 137 -11.26 -1.59 22.29
CA PRO A 137 -10.63 -2.68 21.53
C PRO A 137 -9.68 -3.51 22.43
N GLU A 138 -9.57 -4.78 22.13
CA GLU A 138 -8.55 -5.67 22.70
C GLU A 138 -7.23 -5.51 21.94
N VAL A 139 -7.32 -5.21 20.62
CA VAL A 139 -6.17 -5.02 19.74
C VAL A 139 -6.33 -3.75 18.91
N VAL A 140 -5.29 -2.92 18.87
CA VAL A 140 -5.17 -1.81 17.93
C VAL A 140 -4.04 -2.12 16.94
N VAL A 141 -4.35 -2.08 15.65
CA VAL A 141 -3.35 -2.26 14.58
C VAL A 141 -3.03 -0.92 13.95
N LEU A 142 -1.78 -0.51 14.02
CA LEU A 142 -1.26 0.64 13.30
C LEU A 142 -0.87 0.18 11.89
N SER A 143 -1.58 0.64 10.89
CA SER A 143 -1.52 0.16 9.50
C SER A 143 -0.15 0.36 8.83
N ASN A 144 0.62 1.33 9.31
CA ASN A 144 2.00 1.53 8.89
C ASN A 144 2.84 2.15 10.02
N ALA A 145 4.17 2.05 9.91
CA ALA A 145 5.08 2.49 10.95
C ALA A 145 5.17 4.02 11.13
N LEU A 146 4.65 4.81 10.18
CA LEU A 146 4.55 6.27 10.37
C LEU A 146 3.51 6.65 11.45
N LEU A 147 2.67 5.70 11.86
CA LEU A 147 1.70 5.85 12.95
C LEU A 147 2.25 5.36 14.30
N VAL A 148 3.46 4.80 14.35
CA VAL A 148 3.96 4.12 15.56
C VAL A 148 4.10 5.03 16.78
N GLY A 149 4.25 6.34 16.60
CA GLY A 149 4.19 7.31 17.68
C GLY A 149 2.91 7.27 18.53
N LEU A 150 1.83 6.67 17.99
CA LEU A 150 0.57 6.45 18.73
C LEU A 150 0.61 5.26 19.67
N ALA A 151 1.57 4.33 19.57
CA ALA A 151 1.57 3.08 20.35
C ALA A 151 1.57 3.35 21.87
N LYS A 152 2.57 4.07 22.36
CA LYS A 152 2.69 4.40 23.79
C LYS A 152 1.51 5.21 24.33
N PRO A 153 1.07 6.32 23.70
CA PRO A 153 -0.06 7.09 24.19
C PRO A 153 -1.41 6.33 24.13
N LEU A 154 -1.63 5.45 23.17
CA LEU A 154 -2.82 4.59 23.15
C LEU A 154 -2.82 3.61 24.31
N LYS A 155 -1.71 2.92 24.58
CA LYS A 155 -1.57 2.02 25.73
C LYS A 155 -1.76 2.76 27.05
N ALA A 156 -1.22 3.97 27.19
CA ALA A 156 -1.37 4.78 28.38
C ALA A 156 -2.83 5.20 28.65
N ARG A 157 -3.62 5.46 27.60
CA ARG A 157 -5.02 5.92 27.73
C ARG A 157 -6.01 4.75 27.79
N LEU A 158 -5.82 3.73 26.98
CA LEU A 158 -6.70 2.56 26.93
C LEU A 158 -6.33 1.49 27.97
N GLY A 159 -5.12 1.54 28.55
CA GLY A 159 -4.59 0.65 29.58
C GLY A 159 -3.87 -0.57 29.01
N SER A 160 -3.13 -1.25 29.91
CA SER A 160 -2.20 -2.34 29.58
C SER A 160 -2.84 -3.60 29.01
N SER A 161 -4.17 -3.73 29.06
CA SER A 161 -4.90 -4.86 28.46
C SER A 161 -5.11 -4.72 26.95
N VAL A 162 -4.79 -3.57 26.36
CA VAL A 162 -4.89 -3.33 24.93
C VAL A 162 -3.54 -3.62 24.28
N SER A 163 -3.51 -4.60 23.37
CA SER A 163 -2.31 -4.89 22.56
C SER A 163 -2.23 -3.94 21.36
N VAL A 164 -1.04 -3.44 21.07
CA VAL A 164 -0.78 -2.56 19.91
C VAL A 164 0.17 -3.26 18.95
N ALA A 165 -0.33 -3.64 17.78
CA ALA A 165 0.45 -4.14 16.67
C ALA A 165 0.79 -3.01 15.69
N CYS A 166 1.99 -3.03 15.11
CA CYS A 166 2.40 -2.09 14.07
C CYS A 166 2.79 -2.85 12.81
N THR A 167 2.33 -2.43 11.62
CA THR A 167 2.70 -3.10 10.37
C THR A 167 3.60 -2.24 9.51
N PHE A 168 4.58 -2.83 8.85
CA PHE A 168 5.39 -2.22 7.82
C PHE A 168 4.70 -2.33 6.45
N GLN A 169 4.73 -1.26 5.63
CA GLN A 169 4.04 -1.20 4.33
C GLN A 169 4.79 -0.39 3.25
N GLY A 170 6.10 -0.19 3.37
CA GLY A 170 6.90 0.55 2.37
C GLY A 170 7.20 1.99 2.80
N GLU A 171 7.39 2.23 4.08
CA GLU A 171 7.68 3.55 4.66
C GLU A 171 9.05 4.09 4.30
N ASP A 172 10.00 3.19 4.02
CA ASP A 172 11.40 3.50 3.72
C ASP A 172 11.54 4.48 2.56
N SER A 173 10.86 4.25 1.45
CA SER A 173 10.92 5.10 0.28
C SER A 173 10.38 6.51 0.56
N PHE A 174 9.35 6.62 1.39
CA PHE A 174 8.80 7.91 1.83
C PHE A 174 9.77 8.65 2.75
N LEU A 175 10.32 7.97 3.77
CA LEU A 175 11.26 8.56 4.72
C LEU A 175 12.56 8.99 4.04
N ASP A 176 13.06 8.17 3.10
CA ASP A 176 14.26 8.47 2.33
C ASP A 176 14.09 9.68 1.38
N GLY A 177 12.87 9.97 0.97
CA GLY A 177 12.51 11.16 0.18
C GLY A 177 12.40 12.45 0.99
N LEU A 178 12.41 12.39 2.32
CA LEU A 178 12.32 13.59 3.16
C LEU A 178 13.63 14.39 3.13
N PRO A 179 13.55 15.75 3.16
CA PRO A 179 14.74 16.58 3.27
C PRO A 179 15.36 16.51 4.67
N GLU A 180 16.68 16.68 4.76
CA GLU A 180 17.36 16.87 6.06
C GLU A 180 16.92 18.18 6.73
N PRO A 181 16.83 18.24 8.06
CA PRO A 181 17.17 17.16 9.03
C PRO A 181 15.99 16.19 9.30
N TRP A 182 14.90 16.30 8.59
CA TRP A 182 13.67 15.55 8.87
C TRP A 182 13.80 14.07 8.55
N LYS A 183 14.55 13.73 7.50
CA LYS A 183 14.86 12.35 7.17
C LYS A 183 15.53 11.63 8.34
N SER A 184 16.68 12.15 8.78
CA SER A 184 17.43 11.54 9.89
C SER A 184 16.64 11.49 11.20
N LYS A 185 15.89 12.55 11.51
CA LYS A 185 15.05 12.61 12.71
C LYS A 185 13.91 11.62 12.65
N ALA A 186 13.21 11.50 11.52
CA ALA A 186 12.08 10.59 11.36
C ALA A 186 12.52 9.12 11.46
N TRP A 187 13.64 8.75 10.85
CA TRP A 187 14.21 7.41 10.99
C TRP A 187 14.58 7.08 12.43
N SER A 188 15.30 7.98 13.10
CA SER A 188 15.69 7.79 14.50
C SER A 188 14.49 7.64 15.42
N GLU A 189 13.49 8.50 15.26
CA GLU A 189 12.29 8.47 16.11
C GLU A 189 11.43 7.22 15.83
N MET A 190 11.22 6.86 14.55
CA MET A 190 10.50 5.64 14.20
C MET A 190 11.16 4.40 14.81
N SER A 191 12.49 4.29 14.70
CA SER A 191 13.24 3.18 15.30
C SER A 191 13.03 3.10 16.82
N ALA A 192 13.07 4.24 17.51
CA ALA A 192 12.83 4.29 18.95
C ALA A 192 11.39 3.90 19.33
N ARG A 193 10.40 4.38 18.57
CA ARG A 193 8.97 4.16 18.88
C ARG A 193 8.47 2.77 18.49
N LEU A 194 9.11 2.08 17.56
CA LEU A 194 8.76 0.69 17.24
C LEU A 194 8.81 -0.24 18.46
N HIS A 195 9.66 0.05 19.44
CA HIS A 195 9.71 -0.67 20.72
C HIS A 195 8.51 -0.42 21.64
N ASP A 196 7.68 0.59 21.38
CA ASP A 196 6.45 0.85 22.12
C ASP A 196 5.28 -0.05 21.65
N ALA A 197 5.37 -0.65 20.45
CA ALA A 197 4.43 -1.65 19.97
C ALA A 197 4.71 -3.02 20.62
N ASP A 198 3.66 -3.84 20.82
CA ASP A 198 3.80 -5.19 21.37
C ASP A 198 4.33 -6.16 20.32
N VAL A 199 3.96 -5.93 19.05
CA VAL A 199 4.46 -6.70 17.91
C VAL A 199 4.55 -5.84 16.66
N VAL A 200 5.58 -6.11 15.84
CA VAL A 200 5.76 -5.49 14.53
C VAL A 200 5.61 -6.57 13.46
N VAL A 201 4.89 -6.26 12.38
CA VAL A 201 4.59 -7.19 11.29
C VAL A 201 5.13 -6.66 9.96
N SER A 202 5.79 -7.50 9.18
CA SER A 202 6.26 -7.20 7.82
C SER A 202 5.48 -8.01 6.78
N PRO A 203 5.26 -7.45 5.57
CA PRO A 203 4.52 -8.15 4.51
C PRO A 203 5.37 -9.20 3.77
N SER A 204 6.68 -9.20 3.95
CA SER A 204 7.63 -10.12 3.30
C SER A 204 8.89 -10.30 4.14
N ARG A 205 9.64 -11.37 3.88
CA ARG A 205 10.96 -11.59 4.51
C ARG A 205 11.96 -10.52 4.09
N PHE A 206 11.97 -10.21 2.79
CA PHE A 206 12.81 -9.13 2.27
C PHE A 206 12.60 -7.83 3.07
N TYR A 207 11.34 -7.43 3.25
CA TYR A 207 11.06 -6.16 3.92
C TYR A 207 11.31 -6.24 5.44
N SER A 208 11.12 -7.40 6.05
CA SER A 208 11.51 -7.65 7.45
C SER A 208 13.00 -7.45 7.66
N GLU A 209 13.84 -8.02 6.79
CA GLU A 209 15.30 -7.88 6.84
C GLU A 209 15.76 -6.45 6.58
N LEU A 210 15.20 -5.79 5.56
CA LEU A 210 15.48 -4.38 5.24
C LEU A 210 15.17 -3.47 6.43
N MET A 211 14.00 -3.63 7.04
CA MET A 211 13.59 -2.79 8.15
C MET A 211 14.34 -3.13 9.43
N LYS A 212 14.70 -4.38 9.66
CA LYS A 212 15.58 -4.78 10.77
C LYS A 212 16.95 -4.14 10.65
N GLU A 213 17.55 -4.12 9.47
CA GLU A 213 18.84 -3.44 9.23
C GLU A 213 18.76 -1.94 9.54
N ARG A 214 17.66 -1.29 9.17
CA ARG A 214 17.47 0.16 9.34
C ARG A 214 17.03 0.59 10.74
N THR A 215 16.24 -0.22 11.42
CA THR A 215 15.61 0.14 12.71
C THR A 215 16.13 -0.64 13.90
N GLY A 216 16.80 -1.78 13.67
CA GLY A 216 17.20 -2.71 14.72
C GLY A 216 16.05 -3.55 15.31
N VAL A 217 14.82 -3.44 14.78
CA VAL A 217 13.62 -4.10 15.31
C VAL A 217 13.26 -5.33 14.49
N ASP A 218 13.03 -6.45 15.17
CA ASP A 218 12.52 -7.68 14.56
C ASP A 218 11.03 -7.56 14.24
N SER A 219 10.58 -8.23 13.18
CA SER A 219 9.18 -8.29 12.80
C SER A 219 8.73 -9.69 12.43
N VAL A 220 7.47 -10.00 12.71
CA VAL A 220 6.82 -11.24 12.26
C VAL A 220 6.40 -11.07 10.80
N VAL A 221 6.67 -12.07 9.96
CA VAL A 221 6.28 -11.99 8.54
C VAL A 221 4.88 -12.55 8.37
N ILE A 222 3.96 -11.69 7.95
CA ILE A 222 2.60 -12.06 7.53
C ILE A 222 2.36 -11.46 6.15
N PRO A 223 2.33 -12.29 5.09
CA PRO A 223 2.11 -11.79 3.73
C PRO A 223 0.77 -11.07 3.59
N ASN A 224 0.77 -10.00 2.81
CA ASN A 224 -0.49 -9.32 2.47
C ASN A 224 -1.39 -10.25 1.64
N GLY A 225 -2.69 -10.19 1.90
CA GLY A 225 -3.69 -10.98 1.20
C GLY A 225 -4.64 -10.11 0.38
N VAL A 226 -5.18 -10.69 -0.69
CA VAL A 226 -6.21 -10.07 -1.53
C VAL A 226 -7.54 -10.80 -1.41
N ASP A 227 -8.63 -10.07 -1.53
CA ASP A 227 -9.96 -10.64 -1.69
C ASP A 227 -10.09 -11.15 -3.13
N LEU A 228 -10.27 -12.47 -3.31
CA LEU A 228 -10.31 -13.11 -4.63
C LEU A 228 -11.64 -12.90 -5.38
N SER A 229 -12.62 -12.26 -4.76
CA SER A 229 -13.93 -12.01 -5.36
C SER A 229 -13.79 -11.18 -6.63
N GLY A 230 -14.28 -11.71 -7.75
CA GLY A 230 -14.23 -11.06 -9.07
C GLY A 230 -13.01 -11.38 -9.90
N TYR A 231 -11.89 -11.85 -9.32
CA TYR A 231 -10.74 -12.31 -10.09
C TYR A 231 -11.02 -13.70 -10.69
N ARG A 232 -10.80 -13.82 -11.99
CA ARG A 232 -11.04 -15.08 -12.73
C ARG A 232 -9.84 -15.38 -13.61
N ALA A 233 -9.53 -16.66 -13.74
CA ALA A 233 -8.51 -17.08 -14.69
C ALA A 233 -8.89 -16.61 -16.10
N GLY A 234 -7.98 -15.89 -16.72
CA GLY A 234 -8.10 -15.43 -18.10
C GLY A 234 -7.46 -16.41 -19.08
N ALA A 235 -7.86 -16.31 -20.35
CA ALA A 235 -7.30 -17.10 -21.43
C ALA A 235 -6.69 -16.23 -22.53
N ALA A 236 -6.39 -14.96 -22.23
CA ALA A 236 -6.06 -14.00 -23.28
C ALA A 236 -4.68 -14.21 -23.90
N GLU A 237 -4.57 -13.75 -25.12
CA GLU A 237 -3.35 -13.78 -25.91
C GLU A 237 -3.01 -12.36 -26.39
N GLY A 238 -1.71 -12.06 -26.48
CA GLY A 238 -1.23 -10.86 -27.14
C GLY A 238 -1.01 -9.62 -26.29
N LYS A 239 -1.44 -9.56 -25.03
CA LYS A 239 -1.27 -8.36 -24.19
C LYS A 239 -0.25 -8.55 -23.07
N ILE A 240 0.75 -7.69 -23.00
CA ILE A 240 1.62 -7.48 -21.85
C ILE A 240 0.97 -6.39 -20.99
N GLY A 241 0.76 -6.64 -19.71
CA GLY A 241 0.07 -5.73 -18.81
C GLY A 241 0.96 -5.08 -17.77
N TYR A 242 0.63 -3.84 -17.43
CA TYR A 242 1.16 -3.09 -16.31
C TYR A 242 0.01 -2.56 -15.46
N LEU A 243 0.09 -2.70 -14.14
CA LEU A 243 -0.89 -2.18 -13.19
C LEU A 243 -0.19 -1.59 -11.96
N ALA A 244 0.06 -0.30 -11.97
CA ALA A 244 0.57 0.45 -10.84
C ALA A 244 0.39 1.96 -11.09
N ARG A 245 0.76 2.82 -10.13
CA ARG A 245 0.86 4.25 -10.40
C ARG A 245 1.77 4.49 -11.61
N MET A 246 1.31 5.30 -12.56
CA MET A 246 2.04 5.59 -13.80
C MET A 246 3.16 6.62 -13.54
N CYS A 247 4.21 6.22 -12.83
CA CYS A 247 5.31 7.10 -12.44
C CYS A 247 6.67 6.43 -12.66
N HIS A 248 7.73 7.24 -12.55
CA HIS A 248 9.10 6.78 -12.78
C HIS A 248 9.51 5.64 -11.83
N SER A 249 9.24 5.78 -10.54
CA SER A 249 9.64 4.80 -9.53
C SER A 249 9.00 3.42 -9.71
N LYS A 250 7.80 3.33 -10.28
CA LYS A 250 7.15 2.05 -10.63
C LYS A 250 7.66 1.44 -11.95
N GLY A 251 8.68 2.06 -12.57
CA GLY A 251 9.40 1.48 -13.71
C GLY A 251 8.65 1.51 -15.03
N LEU A 252 7.59 2.33 -15.18
CA LEU A 252 6.81 2.37 -16.42
C LEU A 252 7.68 2.75 -17.63
N GLY A 253 8.64 3.66 -17.47
CA GLY A 253 9.58 4.01 -18.54
C GLY A 253 10.47 2.84 -18.94
N LEU A 254 10.95 2.05 -17.96
CA LEU A 254 11.73 0.84 -18.22
C LEU A 254 10.92 -0.20 -19.01
N LEU A 255 9.64 -0.37 -18.67
CA LEU A 255 8.76 -1.28 -19.43
C LEU A 255 8.49 -0.79 -20.85
N VAL A 256 8.28 0.52 -21.05
CA VAL A 256 8.13 1.12 -22.39
C VAL A 256 9.39 0.89 -23.23
N ASP A 257 10.58 1.10 -22.63
CA ASP A 257 11.85 0.86 -23.33
C ASP A 257 12.05 -0.60 -23.68
N ALA A 258 11.73 -1.52 -22.77
CA ALA A 258 11.79 -2.95 -23.02
C ALA A 258 10.78 -3.40 -24.08
N PHE A 259 9.59 -2.80 -24.12
CA PHE A 259 8.59 -3.10 -25.16
C PHE A 259 9.05 -2.63 -26.56
N ILE A 260 9.70 -1.46 -26.65
CA ILE A 260 10.31 -0.95 -27.89
C ILE A 260 11.45 -1.87 -28.32
N GLU A 261 12.35 -2.24 -27.41
CA GLU A 261 13.49 -3.14 -27.67
C GLU A 261 13.02 -4.53 -28.11
N MET A 262 12.02 -5.09 -27.43
CA MET A 262 11.42 -6.39 -27.76
C MET A 262 10.81 -6.40 -29.17
N ASN A 263 10.13 -5.34 -29.55
CA ASN A 263 9.46 -5.14 -30.85
C ASN A 263 8.78 -6.40 -31.43
N HIS A 264 8.15 -7.18 -30.56
CA HIS A 264 7.50 -8.44 -30.97
C HIS A 264 6.24 -8.17 -31.83
N PRO A 265 6.06 -8.80 -32.98
CA PRO A 265 5.03 -8.40 -33.97
C PRO A 265 3.58 -8.55 -33.47
N SER A 266 3.29 -9.51 -32.60
CA SER A 266 1.94 -9.76 -32.09
C SER A 266 1.69 -9.23 -30.68
N ALA A 267 2.71 -8.69 -29.99
CA ALA A 267 2.53 -8.18 -28.64
C ALA A 267 1.91 -6.77 -28.63
N HIS A 268 0.98 -6.55 -27.72
CA HIS A 268 0.40 -5.25 -27.40
C HIS A 268 0.73 -4.93 -25.93
N LEU A 269 0.87 -3.66 -25.61
CA LEU A 269 1.09 -3.20 -24.24
C LEU A 269 -0.18 -2.57 -23.69
N ALA A 270 -0.64 -2.99 -22.52
CA ALA A 270 -1.79 -2.44 -21.85
C ALA A 270 -1.37 -1.89 -20.48
N ILE A 271 -1.53 -0.59 -20.29
CA ILE A 271 -1.05 0.15 -19.12
C ILE A 271 -2.24 0.67 -18.32
N ALA A 272 -2.40 0.17 -17.11
CA ALA A 272 -3.44 0.59 -16.19
C ALA A 272 -2.84 1.14 -14.89
N GLY A 273 -3.57 2.06 -14.24
CA GLY A 273 -3.20 2.59 -12.94
C GLY A 273 -3.59 4.03 -12.72
N THR A 274 -3.16 4.60 -11.60
CA THR A 274 -3.45 5.99 -11.24
C THR A 274 -2.33 6.93 -11.66
N MET A 275 -2.65 8.20 -11.85
CA MET A 275 -1.68 9.29 -12.01
C MET A 275 -1.80 10.25 -10.84
N GLY A 276 -0.68 10.63 -10.25
CA GLY A 276 -0.59 11.70 -9.24
C GLY A 276 -0.19 13.02 -9.88
N GLY A 277 -0.19 14.08 -9.09
CA GLY A 277 0.25 15.39 -9.61
C GLY A 277 1.70 15.35 -10.10
N GLY A 278 1.90 15.77 -11.36
CA GLY A 278 3.18 15.76 -12.05
C GLY A 278 3.47 14.49 -12.87
N ASP A 279 2.67 13.44 -12.76
CA ASP A 279 2.84 12.23 -13.57
C ASP A 279 2.37 12.44 -15.03
N ASP A 280 1.45 13.40 -15.28
CA ASP A 280 0.90 13.65 -16.63
C ASP A 280 1.99 13.95 -17.67
N GLN A 281 2.95 14.82 -17.32
CA GLN A 281 4.05 15.17 -18.24
C GLN A 281 4.97 13.98 -18.52
N TYR A 282 5.21 13.14 -17.51
CA TYR A 282 5.99 11.92 -17.65
C TYR A 282 5.29 10.92 -18.58
N VAL A 283 4.00 10.67 -18.36
CA VAL A 283 3.19 9.76 -19.20
C VAL A 283 3.11 10.26 -20.64
N GLU A 284 2.92 11.56 -20.83
CA GLU A 284 2.90 12.15 -22.18
C GLU A 284 4.25 11.99 -22.91
N GLY A 285 5.36 12.12 -22.18
CA GLY A 285 6.70 11.82 -22.71
C GLY A 285 6.83 10.36 -23.18
N LEU A 286 6.28 9.40 -22.46
CA LEU A 286 6.28 7.98 -22.84
C LEU A 286 5.40 7.70 -24.05
N LYS A 287 4.22 8.34 -24.16
CA LYS A 287 3.38 8.23 -25.36
C LYS A 287 4.10 8.72 -26.60
N ASN A 288 4.71 9.92 -26.51
CA ASN A 288 5.50 10.47 -27.63
C ASN A 288 6.66 9.54 -28.05
N LYS A 289 7.31 8.89 -27.08
CA LYS A 289 8.38 7.92 -27.35
C LYS A 289 7.86 6.70 -28.11
N LEU A 290 6.70 6.17 -27.74
CA LEU A 290 6.05 5.06 -28.43
C LEU A 290 5.59 5.43 -29.85
N GLU A 291 5.06 6.63 -30.03
CA GLU A 291 4.70 7.16 -31.36
C GLU A 291 5.94 7.27 -32.28
N GLN A 292 7.05 7.81 -31.78
CA GLN A 292 8.30 7.91 -32.52
C GLN A 292 8.87 6.54 -32.89
N ALA A 293 8.62 5.52 -32.06
CA ALA A 293 8.99 4.13 -32.36
C ALA A 293 8.01 3.42 -33.31
N GLY A 294 6.92 4.07 -33.73
CA GLY A 294 5.87 3.46 -34.57
C GLY A 294 5.02 2.42 -33.85
N LEU A 295 4.96 2.47 -32.52
CA LEU A 295 4.27 1.49 -31.67
C LEU A 295 3.04 2.06 -30.94
N GLY A 296 2.67 3.34 -31.16
CA GLY A 296 1.56 4.01 -30.47
C GLY A 296 0.25 3.24 -30.56
N GLU A 297 -0.12 2.78 -31.74
CA GLU A 297 -1.35 1.99 -32.00
C GLU A 297 -1.38 0.63 -31.27
N ARG A 298 -0.24 0.16 -30.77
CA ARG A 298 -0.11 -1.11 -30.06
C ARG A 298 -0.14 -0.95 -28.55
N VAL A 299 -0.41 0.27 -28.04
CA VAL A 299 -0.42 0.58 -26.61
C VAL A 299 -1.76 1.14 -26.19
N GLN A 300 -2.37 0.51 -25.19
CA GLN A 300 -3.61 0.93 -24.58
C GLN A 300 -3.33 1.57 -23.19
N TRP A 301 -3.87 2.75 -22.96
CA TRP A 301 -3.76 3.49 -21.69
C TRP A 301 -5.11 3.49 -20.98
N LEU A 302 -5.15 2.99 -19.73
CA LEU A 302 -6.36 2.74 -18.94
C LEU A 302 -6.19 3.35 -17.54
N PRO A 303 -6.35 4.69 -17.39
CA PRO A 303 -6.26 5.30 -16.07
C PRO A 303 -7.48 4.97 -15.21
N ASP A 304 -7.25 4.90 -13.89
CA ASP A 304 -8.27 4.88 -12.84
C ASP A 304 -9.35 3.79 -12.97
N LEU A 305 -8.94 2.54 -13.25
CA LEU A 305 -9.86 1.40 -13.29
C LEU A 305 -10.50 1.16 -11.92
N ASP A 306 -11.80 0.94 -11.90
CA ASP A 306 -12.47 0.37 -10.74
C ASP A 306 -12.15 -1.14 -10.61
N ARG A 307 -12.65 -1.77 -9.54
CA ARG A 307 -12.33 -3.16 -9.24
C ARG A 307 -12.77 -4.14 -10.33
N GLU A 308 -13.96 -3.96 -10.90
CA GLU A 308 -14.47 -4.84 -11.94
C GLU A 308 -13.67 -4.72 -13.23
N ALA A 309 -13.43 -3.49 -13.67
CA ALA A 309 -12.60 -3.21 -14.84
C ALA A 309 -11.14 -3.66 -14.64
N LYS A 310 -10.59 -3.53 -13.42
CA LYS A 310 -9.26 -4.04 -13.06
C LYS A 310 -9.19 -5.57 -13.14
N ALA A 311 -10.17 -6.28 -12.60
CA ALA A 311 -10.21 -7.74 -12.66
C ALA A 311 -10.36 -8.22 -14.12
N GLN A 312 -11.20 -7.56 -14.92
CA GLN A 312 -11.32 -7.83 -16.33
C GLN A 312 -10.00 -7.57 -17.06
N PHE A 313 -9.40 -6.41 -16.86
CA PHE A 313 -8.10 -6.04 -17.43
C PHE A 313 -7.04 -7.12 -17.16
N LEU A 314 -6.87 -7.52 -15.90
CA LEU A 314 -5.89 -8.56 -15.51
C LEU A 314 -6.20 -9.90 -16.21
N SER A 315 -7.47 -10.31 -16.30
CA SER A 315 -7.84 -11.57 -16.95
C SER A 315 -7.57 -11.59 -18.46
N GLU A 316 -7.37 -10.42 -19.08
CA GLU A 316 -7.07 -10.27 -20.52
C GLU A 316 -5.56 -10.22 -20.83
N LEU A 317 -4.70 -10.46 -19.85
CA LEU A 317 -3.24 -10.38 -20.03
C LEU A 317 -2.63 -11.74 -20.39
N ALA A 318 -1.63 -11.71 -21.24
CA ALA A 318 -0.76 -12.84 -21.56
C ALA A 318 0.42 -12.91 -20.59
N VAL A 319 0.99 -11.76 -20.22
CA VAL A 319 2.12 -11.58 -19.30
C VAL A 319 1.90 -10.31 -18.50
N PHE A 320 2.27 -10.30 -17.23
CA PHE A 320 2.21 -9.13 -16.38
C PHE A 320 3.60 -8.69 -15.94
N CYS A 321 3.83 -7.37 -15.88
CA CYS A 321 5.11 -6.81 -15.46
C CYS A 321 4.96 -5.43 -14.82
N VAL A 322 5.59 -5.24 -13.67
CA VAL A 322 5.82 -3.92 -13.05
C VAL A 322 7.28 -3.86 -12.60
N PRO A 323 8.19 -3.33 -13.42
CA PRO A 323 9.62 -3.34 -13.14
C PRO A 323 10.01 -2.16 -12.25
N VAL A 324 9.61 -2.20 -10.98
CA VAL A 324 9.86 -1.14 -9.98
C VAL A 324 11.36 -0.83 -9.85
N GLN A 325 11.65 0.41 -9.49
CA GLN A 325 13.02 0.93 -9.33
C GLN A 325 13.30 1.40 -7.89
N TYR A 326 12.69 0.74 -6.93
CA TYR A 326 12.90 0.97 -5.49
C TYR A 326 12.58 -0.32 -4.71
N PRO A 327 12.99 -0.44 -3.43
CA PRO A 327 12.66 -1.59 -2.59
C PRO A 327 11.14 -1.74 -2.41
N GLU A 328 10.50 -2.63 -3.17
CA GLU A 328 9.06 -2.92 -3.03
C GLU A 328 8.83 -3.87 -1.87
N ALA A 329 8.03 -3.46 -0.90
CA ALA A 329 7.78 -4.23 0.30
C ALA A 329 7.01 -5.55 0.04
N PHE A 330 6.13 -5.57 -0.98
CA PHE A 330 5.34 -6.76 -1.31
C PHE A 330 4.86 -6.80 -2.78
N GLY A 331 4.12 -5.75 -3.23
CA GLY A 331 3.56 -5.70 -4.58
C GLY A 331 2.20 -6.39 -4.70
N LEU A 332 1.13 -5.82 -4.13
CA LEU A 332 -0.23 -6.35 -4.22
C LEU A 332 -0.69 -6.59 -5.66
N TYR A 333 -0.30 -5.72 -6.60
CA TYR A 333 -0.61 -5.87 -8.03
C TYR A 333 -0.06 -7.18 -8.63
N LEU A 334 1.07 -7.68 -8.11
CA LEU A 334 1.61 -8.99 -8.50
C LEU A 334 0.66 -10.12 -8.10
N ILE A 335 0.17 -10.09 -6.85
CA ILE A 335 -0.76 -11.09 -6.33
C ILE A 335 -2.11 -11.02 -7.07
N GLU A 336 -2.57 -9.81 -7.43
CA GLU A 336 -3.78 -9.62 -8.22
C GLU A 336 -3.65 -10.21 -9.65
N ALA A 337 -2.51 -10.04 -10.29
CA ALA A 337 -2.23 -10.67 -11.59
C ALA A 337 -2.15 -12.19 -11.48
N MET A 338 -1.46 -12.71 -10.45
CA MET A 338 -1.39 -14.14 -10.15
C MET A 338 -2.78 -14.73 -9.87
N ALA A 339 -3.68 -14.01 -9.17
CA ALA A 339 -5.06 -14.43 -8.93
C ALA A 339 -5.86 -14.66 -10.23
N CYS A 340 -5.50 -13.96 -11.29
CA CYS A 340 -6.05 -14.16 -12.64
C CYS A 340 -5.32 -15.24 -13.46
N GLY A 341 -4.37 -15.96 -12.88
CA GLY A 341 -3.57 -16.97 -13.59
C GLY A 341 -2.63 -16.38 -14.64
N VAL A 342 -2.24 -15.12 -14.48
CA VAL A 342 -1.33 -14.42 -15.40
C VAL A 342 0.11 -14.65 -14.97
N PRO A 343 0.97 -15.21 -15.82
CA PRO A 343 2.39 -15.36 -15.51
C PRO A 343 3.09 -14.01 -15.56
N VAL A 344 4.17 -13.88 -14.78
CA VAL A 344 4.78 -12.59 -14.49
C VAL A 344 6.25 -12.53 -14.90
N VAL A 345 6.72 -11.34 -15.29
CA VAL A 345 8.14 -11.01 -15.42
C VAL A 345 8.44 -9.87 -14.44
N MET A 346 9.26 -10.13 -13.44
CA MET A 346 9.54 -9.19 -12.36
C MET A 346 11.04 -9.00 -12.16
N PRO A 347 11.48 -7.87 -11.58
CA PRO A 347 12.88 -7.69 -11.19
C PRO A 347 13.34 -8.75 -10.19
N ASN A 348 14.58 -9.22 -10.32
CA ASN A 348 15.22 -10.09 -9.32
C ASN A 348 15.69 -9.25 -8.12
N ALA A 349 14.76 -8.58 -7.47
CA ALA A 349 15.01 -7.68 -6.35
C ALA A 349 13.74 -7.55 -5.50
N SER A 350 13.84 -6.91 -4.33
CA SER A 350 12.70 -6.62 -3.47
C SER A 350 12.00 -7.90 -2.97
N ALA A 351 10.71 -7.86 -2.74
CA ALA A 351 9.94 -9.05 -2.32
C ALA A 351 9.61 -10.03 -3.47
N PHE A 352 9.95 -9.70 -4.71
CA PHE A 352 9.53 -10.50 -5.86
C PHE A 352 10.16 -11.90 -5.92
N PRO A 353 11.48 -12.11 -5.63
CA PRO A 353 12.07 -13.44 -5.65
C PRO A 353 11.32 -14.43 -4.75
N GLU A 354 11.01 -14.06 -3.52
CA GLU A 354 10.31 -14.96 -2.59
C GLU A 354 8.89 -15.33 -3.04
N ILE A 355 8.22 -14.44 -3.80
CA ILE A 355 6.87 -14.68 -4.31
C ILE A 355 6.92 -15.46 -5.61
N VAL A 356 7.70 -15.01 -6.59
CA VAL A 356 7.74 -15.57 -7.95
C VAL A 356 8.37 -16.95 -7.98
N GLU A 357 9.53 -17.14 -7.33
CA GLU A 357 10.18 -18.45 -7.23
C GLU A 357 9.38 -19.39 -6.33
N GLY A 358 8.87 -18.89 -5.19
CA GLY A 358 8.07 -19.68 -4.27
C GLY A 358 6.76 -20.21 -4.87
N ALA A 359 6.23 -19.55 -5.91
CA ALA A 359 5.06 -19.98 -6.68
C ALA A 359 5.43 -20.69 -7.99
N GLY A 360 6.61 -20.45 -8.55
CA GLY A 360 7.00 -20.90 -9.89
C GLY A 360 6.13 -20.27 -10.99
N CYS A 361 5.73 -19.01 -10.82
CA CYS A 361 4.68 -18.35 -11.61
C CYS A 361 5.22 -17.40 -12.67
N GLY A 362 6.53 -17.36 -12.93
CA GLY A 362 7.10 -16.44 -13.89
C GLY A 362 8.62 -16.40 -13.90
N PHE A 363 9.16 -15.35 -14.47
CA PHE A 363 10.59 -15.13 -14.63
C PHE A 363 11.05 -13.92 -13.81
N LEU A 364 12.26 -14.04 -13.24
CA LEU A 364 12.98 -12.95 -12.63
C LEU A 364 14.07 -12.46 -13.59
N VAL A 365 14.20 -11.14 -13.73
CA VAL A 365 15.17 -10.51 -14.62
C VAL A 365 16.03 -9.53 -13.86
N GLU A 366 17.21 -9.21 -14.39
CA GLU A 366 18.12 -8.21 -13.81
C GLU A 366 17.43 -6.87 -13.65
N GLU A 367 17.48 -6.31 -12.42
CA GLU A 367 16.88 -5.03 -12.07
C GLU A 367 17.47 -3.89 -12.90
N GLY A 368 16.59 -3.00 -13.41
CA GLY A 368 17.01 -1.81 -14.18
C GLY A 368 17.51 -2.10 -15.60
N SER A 369 17.60 -3.35 -16.04
CA SER A 369 18.10 -3.72 -17.37
C SER A 369 16.97 -3.80 -18.39
N VAL A 370 16.96 -2.88 -19.35
CA VAL A 370 16.01 -2.88 -20.49
C VAL A 370 16.15 -4.17 -21.29
N GLN A 371 17.38 -4.59 -21.59
CA GLN A 371 17.68 -5.78 -22.41
C GLN A 371 17.23 -7.07 -21.71
N ALA A 372 17.52 -7.20 -20.40
CA ALA A 372 17.10 -8.36 -19.63
C ALA A 372 15.56 -8.43 -19.53
N LEU A 373 14.91 -7.28 -19.34
CA LEU A 373 13.45 -7.19 -19.28
C LEU A 373 12.83 -7.52 -20.64
N ALA A 374 13.31 -6.96 -21.74
CA ALA A 374 12.83 -7.22 -23.10
C ALA A 374 12.94 -8.72 -23.43
N LYS A 375 14.09 -9.33 -23.13
CA LYS A 375 14.33 -10.75 -23.31
C LYS A 375 13.36 -11.61 -22.48
N GLY A 376 13.25 -11.33 -21.17
CA GLY A 376 12.36 -12.09 -20.29
C GLY A 376 10.88 -11.99 -20.70
N LEU A 377 10.44 -10.80 -21.14
CA LEU A 377 9.10 -10.59 -21.67
C LEU A 377 8.86 -11.41 -22.94
N ALA A 378 9.81 -11.39 -23.91
CA ALA A 378 9.70 -12.14 -25.15
C ALA A 378 9.65 -13.66 -24.88
N GLU A 379 10.58 -14.16 -24.05
CA GLU A 379 10.66 -15.58 -23.70
C GLU A 379 9.40 -16.09 -23.02
N LEU A 380 8.83 -15.33 -22.07
CA LEU A 380 7.61 -15.74 -21.37
C LEU A 380 6.38 -15.57 -22.27
N PHE A 381 6.34 -14.52 -23.10
CA PHE A 381 5.24 -14.26 -24.02
C PHE A 381 5.05 -15.40 -25.04
N ASP A 382 6.15 -15.96 -25.57
CA ASP A 382 6.16 -17.07 -26.53
C ASP A 382 6.25 -18.45 -25.84
N HIS A 383 6.30 -18.49 -24.50
CA HIS A 383 6.52 -19.75 -23.79
C HIS A 383 5.35 -20.74 -24.01
N PRO A 384 5.60 -21.98 -24.44
CA PRO A 384 4.54 -22.95 -24.73
C PRO A 384 3.70 -23.33 -23.50
N GLU A 385 4.32 -23.31 -22.31
CA GLU A 385 3.66 -23.61 -21.03
C GLU A 385 3.22 -22.35 -20.26
N ARG A 386 3.15 -21.19 -20.92
CA ARG A 386 2.82 -19.91 -20.28
C ARG A 386 1.59 -19.99 -19.37
N ARG A 387 0.52 -20.66 -19.86
CA ARG A 387 -0.72 -20.81 -19.07
C ARG A 387 -0.50 -21.68 -17.82
N ALA A 388 0.28 -22.76 -17.92
CA ALA A 388 0.60 -23.60 -16.77
C ALA A 388 1.46 -22.88 -15.73
N ILE A 389 2.37 -21.99 -16.18
CA ILE A 389 3.15 -21.10 -15.30
C ILE A 389 2.22 -20.16 -14.56
N GLY A 390 1.29 -19.50 -15.25
CA GLY A 390 0.31 -18.61 -14.63
C GLY A 390 -0.60 -19.32 -13.61
N GLU A 391 -1.06 -20.54 -13.94
CA GLU A 391 -1.90 -21.34 -13.03
C GLU A 391 -1.20 -21.68 -11.71
N LYS A 392 0.11 -21.94 -11.72
CA LYS A 392 0.89 -22.10 -10.48
C LYS A 392 0.80 -20.86 -9.59
N GLY A 393 0.85 -19.67 -10.20
CA GLY A 393 0.66 -18.41 -9.49
C GLY A 393 -0.71 -18.33 -8.83
N ARG A 394 -1.77 -18.67 -9.55
CA ARG A 394 -3.13 -18.67 -9.03
C ARG A 394 -3.30 -19.63 -7.85
N ILE A 395 -2.81 -20.86 -7.97
CA ILE A 395 -2.81 -21.84 -6.87
C ILE A 395 -2.09 -21.29 -5.63
N ALA A 396 -0.94 -20.64 -5.84
CA ALA A 396 -0.18 -20.04 -4.72
C ALA A 396 -0.96 -18.90 -4.05
N VAL A 397 -1.74 -18.12 -4.80
CA VAL A 397 -2.59 -17.06 -4.23
C VAL A 397 -3.75 -17.66 -3.44
N GLU A 398 -4.42 -18.66 -3.98
CA GLU A 398 -5.51 -19.38 -3.30
C GLU A 398 -5.04 -20.07 -2.02
N ASP A 399 -3.79 -20.50 -1.93
CA ASP A 399 -3.21 -21.15 -0.75
C ASP A 399 -2.68 -20.13 0.28
N ARG A 400 -1.91 -19.11 -0.14
CA ARG A 400 -1.06 -18.33 0.76
C ARG A 400 -1.36 -16.83 0.80
N TYR A 401 -1.93 -16.27 -0.29
CA TYR A 401 -2.05 -14.82 -0.45
C TYR A 401 -3.50 -14.34 -0.55
N HIS A 402 -4.47 -15.16 -0.14
CA HIS A 402 -5.85 -14.71 -0.03
C HIS A 402 -6.13 -14.10 1.35
N VAL A 403 -7.16 -13.28 1.42
CA VAL A 403 -7.52 -12.50 2.62
C VAL A 403 -7.72 -13.34 3.88
N GLU A 404 -8.29 -14.55 3.75
CA GLU A 404 -8.53 -15.42 4.91
C GLU A 404 -7.22 -16.01 5.45
N ALA A 405 -6.24 -16.32 4.59
CA ALA A 405 -4.92 -16.79 5.04
C ALA A 405 -4.20 -15.70 5.83
N MET A 406 -4.23 -14.45 5.34
CA MET A 406 -3.70 -13.30 6.07
C MET A 406 -4.41 -13.11 7.41
N ALA A 407 -5.74 -13.10 7.42
CA ALA A 407 -6.53 -12.88 8.64
C ALA A 407 -6.29 -13.97 9.70
N LYS A 408 -6.15 -15.24 9.31
CA LYS A 408 -5.83 -16.34 10.24
C LYS A 408 -4.46 -16.16 10.90
N GLN A 409 -3.45 -15.71 10.15
CA GLN A 409 -2.12 -15.44 10.70
C GLN A 409 -2.16 -14.26 11.69
N PHE A 410 -2.89 -13.19 11.39
CA PHE A 410 -3.11 -12.10 12.33
C PHE A 410 -3.89 -12.55 13.57
N GLU A 411 -4.93 -13.37 13.41
CA GLU A 411 -5.67 -13.94 14.54
C GLU A 411 -4.77 -14.75 15.48
N MET A 412 -3.91 -15.61 14.93
CA MET A 412 -2.97 -16.41 15.72
C MET A 412 -2.00 -15.52 16.48
N LEU A 413 -1.41 -14.52 15.80
CA LEU A 413 -0.51 -13.55 16.40
C LEU A 413 -1.17 -12.79 17.57
N PHE A 414 -2.40 -12.30 17.40
CA PHE A 414 -3.10 -11.56 18.45
C PHE A 414 -3.46 -12.44 19.66
N LYS A 415 -3.78 -13.73 19.46
CA LYS A 415 -4.01 -14.68 20.54
C LYS A 415 -2.74 -14.97 21.35
N GLU A 416 -1.60 -15.07 20.68
CA GLU A 416 -0.30 -15.25 21.34
C GLU A 416 0.09 -14.03 22.17
N GLU A 417 -0.07 -12.83 21.63
CA GLU A 417 0.24 -11.59 22.37
C GLU A 417 -0.73 -11.35 23.54
N GLY A 418 -2.01 -11.66 23.39
CA GLY A 418 -3.00 -11.55 24.48
C GLY A 418 -2.81 -12.58 25.61
N SER A 419 -1.93 -13.56 25.44
CA SER A 419 -1.61 -14.59 26.43
C SER A 419 -0.35 -14.28 27.22
N LYS A 420 0.42 -13.24 26.86
CA LYS A 420 1.62 -12.75 27.57
C LYS A 420 1.23 -11.75 28.63
#